data_f35872013e489cb0832cc3979a382c07
#
_entry.id   f35872013e489cb0832cc3979a382c07
#
_cell.length_a   1.000
_cell.length_b   1.000
_cell.length_c   1.000
_cell.angle_alpha   90.00
_cell.angle_beta   90.00
_cell.angle_gamma   90.00
#
_symmetry.space_group_name_H-M   'P 1'
#
loop_
_entity.id
_entity.type
_entity.pdbx_description
1 polymer ?
#
loop_
_entity_poly.entity_id
_entity_poly.type
_entity_poly.pdbx_seq_one_letter_code
_entity_poly.pdbx_strand_id
1 'polypeptide(L)'
;MKLVKDIDNNQNSKKISDKEAEEAFKTILAWMGEDPSREGLLETPKRVVKAFKEYFKGYKEDPIQVLDKTFGDVDGYDDMVIQKNISVQSHCEHHMAPIIGKAHVAYIPNERVVGLSKLARVVEVFSKRLQTQERLTMQIANTLMGVLDAKGVAVTIDSTHQCMTMRGIKKEQATTVTNYYLGQFKEDLSYQNRYLRLISNSKD
;
A
#
# COMPACT_ATOMS: atom_id res chain seq x y z
N MET A 1 5.55 4.53 -17.19
CA MET A 1 4.53 3.60 -17.72
C MET A 1 4.95 2.13 -17.79
N LYS A 2 6.23 1.75 -17.87
CA LYS A 2 6.67 0.34 -17.87
C LYS A 2 6.53 -0.38 -16.51
N LEU A 3 6.71 0.30 -15.39
CA LEU A 3 6.76 -0.29 -14.03
C LEU A 3 5.41 -0.79 -13.45
N VAL A 4 4.28 -0.33 -14.00
CA VAL A 4 2.95 -0.78 -13.53
C VAL A 4 2.49 -2.05 -14.23
N LYS A 5 3.02 -2.35 -15.43
CA LYS A 5 2.63 -3.52 -16.24
C LYS A 5 3.31 -4.84 -15.85
N ASP A 6 4.42 -4.80 -15.10
CA ASP A 6 5.23 -6.00 -14.82
C ASP A 6 4.66 -6.88 -13.69
N ILE A 7 3.57 -6.49 -13.04
CA ILE A 7 2.97 -7.26 -11.93
C ILE A 7 1.86 -8.20 -12.40
N ASP A 8 1.28 -7.99 -13.59
CA ASP A 8 0.09 -8.75 -14.05
C ASP A 8 0.39 -9.94 -14.99
N ASN A 9 1.65 -10.29 -15.24
CA ASN A 9 2.01 -11.32 -16.23
C ASN A 9 1.99 -12.76 -15.72
N ASN A 10 1.30 -13.07 -14.63
CA ASN A 10 1.14 -14.47 -14.19
C ASN A 10 -0.20 -15.08 -14.65
N GLN A 11 -0.54 -14.91 -15.95
CA GLN A 11 -1.75 -15.49 -16.55
C GLN A 11 -1.73 -17.02 -16.70
N ASN A 12 -0.62 -17.70 -16.36
CA ASN A 12 -0.47 -19.16 -16.46
C ASN A 12 -0.49 -19.89 -15.10
N SER A 13 -0.85 -19.26 -14.00
CA SER A 13 -0.98 -19.96 -12.73
C SER A 13 -2.26 -20.80 -12.71
N LYS A 14 -2.13 -22.11 -12.42
CA LYS A 14 -3.26 -23.00 -12.13
C LYS A 14 -4.19 -22.29 -11.14
N LYS A 15 -5.46 -22.12 -11.50
CA LYS A 15 -6.44 -21.48 -10.60
C LYS A 15 -6.69 -22.39 -9.41
N ILE A 16 -6.14 -22.03 -8.26
CA ILE A 16 -6.33 -22.75 -6.99
C ILE A 16 -7.71 -22.40 -6.43
N SER A 17 -8.48 -23.43 -6.06
CA SER A 17 -9.78 -23.25 -5.41
C SER A 17 -9.66 -22.90 -3.93
N ASP A 18 -10.73 -22.34 -3.37
CA ASP A 18 -10.80 -22.07 -1.93
C ASP A 18 -10.58 -23.33 -1.08
N LYS A 19 -11.13 -24.47 -1.51
CA LYS A 19 -10.96 -25.75 -0.84
C LYS A 19 -9.50 -26.21 -0.82
N GLU A 20 -8.77 -26.08 -1.92
CA GLU A 20 -7.34 -26.41 -1.97
C GLU A 20 -6.54 -25.48 -1.02
N ALA A 21 -6.90 -24.20 -0.94
CA ALA A 21 -6.29 -23.27 -0.01
C ALA A 21 -6.63 -23.61 1.46
N GLU A 22 -7.87 -23.98 1.76
CA GLU A 22 -8.30 -24.41 3.10
C GLU A 22 -7.55 -25.67 3.55
N GLU A 23 -7.37 -26.67 2.69
CA GLU A 23 -6.59 -27.88 3.01
C GLU A 23 -5.11 -27.55 3.25
N ALA A 24 -4.53 -26.60 2.50
CA ALA A 24 -3.18 -26.14 2.77
C ALA A 24 -3.05 -25.50 4.16
N PHE A 25 -4.04 -24.72 4.59
CA PHE A 25 -4.04 -24.15 5.95
C PHE A 25 -4.23 -25.20 7.04
N LYS A 26 -5.00 -26.26 6.83
CA LYS A 26 -5.05 -27.41 7.76
C LYS A 26 -3.68 -28.05 7.91
N THR A 27 -2.99 -28.26 6.80
CA THR A 27 -1.61 -28.80 6.81
C THR A 27 -0.67 -27.90 7.61
N ILE A 28 -0.76 -26.58 7.45
CA ILE A 28 0.05 -25.60 8.20
C ILE A 28 -0.27 -25.68 9.70
N LEU A 29 -1.55 -25.78 10.10
CA LEU A 29 -1.94 -25.91 11.49
C LEU A 29 -1.33 -27.17 12.12
N ALA A 30 -1.43 -28.32 11.45
CA ALA A 30 -0.83 -29.56 11.91
C ALA A 30 0.70 -29.46 11.99
N TRP A 31 1.35 -28.84 11.02
CA TRP A 31 2.79 -28.62 11.02
C TRP A 31 3.26 -27.73 12.19
N MET A 32 2.45 -26.76 12.62
CA MET A 32 2.72 -25.94 13.81
C MET A 32 2.55 -26.69 15.13
N GLY A 33 2.00 -27.91 15.10
CA GLY A 33 1.75 -28.73 16.29
C GLY A 33 0.32 -28.64 16.83
N GLU A 34 -0.60 -28.01 16.10
CA GLU A 34 -2.01 -27.91 16.48
C GLU A 34 -2.84 -29.10 15.96
N ASP A 35 -3.96 -29.39 16.64
CA ASP A 35 -4.97 -30.32 16.14
C ASP A 35 -6.05 -29.57 15.33
N PRO A 36 -6.04 -29.66 13.99
CA PRO A 36 -7.04 -28.99 13.15
C PRO A 36 -8.48 -29.48 13.38
N SER A 37 -8.66 -30.63 14.04
CA SER A 37 -9.98 -31.23 14.30
C SER A 37 -10.63 -30.74 15.58
N ARG A 38 -9.89 -30.05 16.48
CA ARG A 38 -10.47 -29.49 17.70
C ARG A 38 -11.47 -28.40 17.40
N GLU A 39 -12.52 -28.28 18.22
CA GLU A 39 -13.68 -27.40 18.02
C GLU A 39 -13.28 -25.95 17.65
N GLY A 40 -12.32 -25.36 18.34
CA GLY A 40 -11.87 -23.98 18.10
C GLY A 40 -11.17 -23.75 16.76
N LEU A 41 -10.70 -24.81 16.06
CA LEU A 41 -9.96 -24.73 14.80
C LEU A 41 -10.73 -25.25 13.58
N LEU A 42 -11.89 -25.89 13.75
CA LEU A 42 -12.66 -26.47 12.64
C LEU A 42 -12.93 -25.46 11.52
N GLU A 43 -13.29 -24.24 11.87
CA GLU A 43 -13.60 -23.16 10.91
C GLU A 43 -12.38 -22.30 10.55
N THR A 44 -11.23 -22.49 11.21
CA THR A 44 -10.06 -21.62 11.05
C THR A 44 -9.53 -21.60 9.61
N PRO A 45 -9.37 -22.71 8.89
CA PRO A 45 -8.90 -22.70 7.51
C PRO A 45 -9.78 -21.81 6.60
N LYS A 46 -11.09 -21.97 6.69
CA LYS A 46 -12.06 -21.16 5.95
C LYS A 46 -11.99 -19.67 6.31
N ARG A 47 -11.86 -19.36 7.60
CA ARG A 47 -11.74 -17.96 8.08
C ARG A 47 -10.45 -17.32 7.59
N VAL A 48 -9.34 -18.06 7.58
CA VAL A 48 -8.05 -17.57 7.07
C VAL A 48 -8.12 -17.30 5.57
N VAL A 49 -8.67 -18.22 4.78
CA VAL A 49 -8.86 -18.00 3.34
C VAL A 49 -9.71 -16.76 3.07
N LYS A 50 -10.81 -16.57 3.82
CA LYS A 50 -11.64 -15.36 3.70
C LYS A 50 -10.85 -14.09 4.07
N ALA A 51 -10.13 -14.09 5.18
CA ALA A 51 -9.31 -12.95 5.60
C ALA A 51 -8.22 -12.61 4.57
N PHE A 52 -7.56 -13.61 3.99
CA PHE A 52 -6.54 -13.40 2.96
C PHE A 52 -7.10 -12.78 1.67
N LYS A 53 -8.34 -13.11 1.30
CA LYS A 53 -9.02 -12.43 0.19
C LYS A 53 -9.22 -10.93 0.44
N GLU A 54 -9.43 -10.53 1.70
CA GLU A 54 -9.55 -9.14 2.11
C GLU A 54 -8.17 -8.46 2.19
N TYR A 55 -7.17 -9.13 2.79
CA TYR A 55 -5.81 -8.61 2.92
C TYR A 55 -5.13 -8.41 1.57
N PHE A 56 -5.43 -9.25 0.58
CA PHE A 56 -4.77 -9.27 -0.72
C PHE A 56 -5.71 -8.90 -1.88
N LYS A 57 -6.82 -8.20 -1.59
CA LYS A 57 -7.77 -7.77 -2.64
C LYS A 57 -7.15 -6.86 -3.70
N GLY A 58 -6.09 -6.13 -3.35
CA GLY A 58 -5.40 -5.21 -4.24
C GLY A 58 -4.76 -5.86 -5.47
N TYR A 59 -4.54 -7.19 -5.47
CA TYR A 59 -4.16 -7.93 -6.70
C TYR A 59 -5.27 -8.00 -7.75
N LYS A 60 -6.53 -7.75 -7.36
CA LYS A 60 -7.70 -7.77 -8.24
C LYS A 60 -8.18 -6.37 -8.61
N GLU A 61 -7.53 -5.35 -8.09
CA GLU A 61 -7.90 -3.95 -8.29
C GLU A 61 -6.87 -3.26 -9.18
N ASP A 62 -7.35 -2.48 -10.16
CA ASP A 62 -6.49 -1.66 -11.03
C ASP A 62 -6.34 -0.25 -10.44
N PRO A 63 -5.13 0.14 -9.99
CA PRO A 63 -4.88 1.45 -9.41
C PRO A 63 -5.10 2.60 -10.41
N ILE A 64 -4.98 2.35 -11.73
CA ILE A 64 -5.24 3.35 -12.77
C ILE A 64 -6.72 3.65 -12.84
N GLN A 65 -7.59 2.62 -12.88
CA GLN A 65 -9.03 2.79 -12.89
C GLN A 65 -9.56 3.51 -11.64
N VAL A 66 -8.89 3.37 -10.52
CA VAL A 66 -9.24 4.11 -9.29
C VAL A 66 -9.13 5.62 -9.51
N LEU A 67 -8.20 6.07 -10.34
CA LEU A 67 -7.93 7.49 -10.63
C LEU A 67 -8.71 8.04 -11.83
N ASP A 68 -9.46 7.23 -12.58
CA ASP A 68 -10.13 7.62 -13.85
C ASP A 68 -11.06 8.84 -13.74
N LYS A 69 -11.59 9.13 -12.56
CA LYS A 69 -12.40 10.33 -12.34
C LYS A 69 -11.54 11.49 -11.86
N THR A 70 -10.98 12.21 -12.77
CA THR A 70 -10.30 13.49 -12.54
C THR A 70 -11.22 14.66 -12.92
N PHE A 71 -10.93 15.82 -12.35
CA PHE A 71 -11.63 17.07 -12.66
C PHE A 71 -10.64 17.99 -13.37
N GLY A 72 -11.04 18.53 -14.53
CA GLY A 72 -10.20 19.42 -15.32
C GLY A 72 -10.23 20.88 -14.89
N ASP A 73 -11.03 21.19 -13.87
CA ASP A 73 -11.18 22.55 -13.38
C ASP A 73 -10.39 22.71 -12.08
N VAL A 74 -9.24 23.36 -12.18
CA VAL A 74 -8.36 23.68 -11.04
C VAL A 74 -8.45 25.16 -10.63
N ASP A 75 -9.28 25.96 -11.33
CA ASP A 75 -9.46 27.41 -11.06
C ASP A 75 -8.14 28.17 -10.82
N GLY A 76 -7.06 27.76 -11.50
CA GLY A 76 -5.73 28.33 -11.34
C GLY A 76 -4.98 27.91 -10.08
N TYR A 77 -5.43 26.88 -9.35
CA TYR A 77 -4.68 26.35 -8.21
C TYR A 77 -3.40 25.65 -8.69
N ASP A 78 -2.24 26.20 -8.32
CA ASP A 78 -0.91 25.78 -8.79
C ASP A 78 0.01 25.27 -7.66
N ASP A 79 -0.49 25.19 -6.43
CA ASP A 79 0.28 24.73 -5.29
C ASP A 79 0.05 23.23 -4.96
N MET A 80 0.82 22.69 -4.03
CA MET A 80 0.71 21.28 -3.65
C MET A 80 -0.60 20.98 -2.90
N VAL A 81 -1.25 19.90 -3.29
CA VAL A 81 -2.34 19.28 -2.54
C VAL A 81 -1.75 18.16 -1.69
N ILE A 82 -2.01 18.14 -0.39
CA ILE A 82 -1.48 17.13 0.54
C ILE A 82 -2.62 16.43 1.25
N GLN A 83 -2.62 15.10 1.22
CA GLN A 83 -3.45 14.27 2.09
C GLN A 83 -2.55 13.53 3.08
N LYS A 84 -2.81 13.75 4.38
CA LYS A 84 -2.01 13.21 5.48
C LYS A 84 -2.73 12.08 6.21
N ASN A 85 -1.95 11.26 6.93
CA ASN A 85 -2.46 10.23 7.84
C ASN A 85 -3.37 9.20 7.15
N ILE A 86 -3.10 8.87 5.90
CA ILE A 86 -3.79 7.78 5.20
C ILE A 86 -3.33 6.47 5.84
N SER A 87 -4.27 5.68 6.38
CA SER A 87 -3.93 4.38 6.99
C SER A 87 -3.27 3.44 5.99
N VAL A 88 -2.15 2.85 6.39
CA VAL A 88 -1.46 1.78 5.68
C VAL A 88 -1.61 0.48 6.47
N GLN A 89 -2.23 -0.50 5.85
CA GLN A 89 -2.37 -1.88 6.35
C GLN A 89 -1.92 -2.81 5.24
N SER A 90 -0.68 -3.23 5.30
CA SER A 90 -0.02 -4.07 4.29
C SER A 90 0.60 -5.31 4.91
N HIS A 91 1.23 -6.14 4.10
CA HIS A 91 1.92 -7.35 4.54
C HIS A 91 3.29 -7.44 3.89
N CYS A 92 4.30 -7.69 4.72
CA CYS A 92 5.67 -7.89 4.27
C CYS A 92 5.76 -9.14 3.36
N GLU A 93 6.34 -8.99 2.17
CA GLU A 93 6.46 -10.10 1.22
C GLU A 93 7.38 -11.24 1.71
N HIS A 94 8.30 -10.94 2.64
CA HIS A 94 9.26 -11.93 3.15
C HIS A 94 8.66 -12.88 4.21
N HIS A 95 7.70 -12.42 5.01
CA HIS A 95 7.17 -13.18 6.16
C HIS A 95 5.65 -13.19 6.23
N MET A 96 4.95 -12.52 5.30
CA MET A 96 3.50 -12.28 5.33
C MET A 96 3.01 -11.65 6.65
N ALA A 97 3.93 -11.05 7.41
CA ALA A 97 3.61 -10.34 8.64
C ALA A 97 3.07 -8.93 8.34
N PRO A 98 2.16 -8.39 9.16
CA PRO A 98 1.59 -7.07 8.93
C PRO A 98 2.62 -5.96 8.92
N ILE A 99 2.39 -4.96 8.05
CA ILE A 99 3.00 -3.64 8.04
C ILE A 99 1.88 -2.65 8.34
N ILE A 100 2.00 -1.91 9.45
CA ILE A 100 0.94 -1.02 9.92
C ILE A 100 1.52 0.37 10.10
N GLY A 101 0.89 1.37 9.50
CA GLY A 101 1.38 2.74 9.57
C GLY A 101 0.50 3.75 8.89
N LYS A 102 1.12 4.85 8.47
CA LYS A 102 0.46 5.98 7.82
C LYS A 102 1.22 6.37 6.56
N ALA A 103 0.48 6.76 5.52
CA ALA A 103 1.03 7.38 4.33
C ALA A 103 0.64 8.86 4.27
N HIS A 104 1.56 9.68 3.77
CA HIS A 104 1.33 11.07 3.40
C HIS A 104 1.58 11.18 1.90
N VAL A 105 0.62 11.72 1.18
CA VAL A 105 0.66 11.82 -0.28
C VAL A 105 0.45 13.27 -0.67
N ALA A 106 1.35 13.80 -1.49
CA ALA A 106 1.19 15.12 -2.07
C ALA A 106 1.38 15.08 -3.58
N TYR A 107 0.69 15.96 -4.29
CA TYR A 107 0.95 16.22 -5.69
C TYR A 107 0.77 17.71 -6.01
N ILE A 108 1.46 18.17 -7.04
CA ILE A 108 1.30 19.52 -7.61
C ILE A 108 0.53 19.33 -8.92
N PRO A 109 -0.71 19.85 -9.02
CA PRO A 109 -1.52 19.66 -10.21
C PRO A 109 -0.88 20.35 -11.41
N ASN A 110 -1.07 19.77 -12.59
CA ASN A 110 -0.85 20.43 -13.88
C ASN A 110 -2.19 21.03 -14.36
N GLU A 111 -2.99 20.23 -15.03
CA GLU A 111 -4.32 20.65 -15.53
C GLU A 111 -5.47 19.90 -14.85
N ARG A 112 -5.15 18.92 -14.00
CA ARG A 112 -6.14 18.00 -13.40
C ARG A 112 -5.96 17.87 -11.90
N VAL A 113 -7.08 17.85 -11.21
CA VAL A 113 -7.16 17.46 -9.80
C VAL A 113 -7.94 16.17 -9.66
N VAL A 114 -7.65 15.45 -8.61
CA VAL A 114 -8.32 14.18 -8.27
C VAL A 114 -9.07 14.32 -6.96
N GLY A 115 -10.20 13.64 -6.85
CA GLY A 115 -10.94 13.60 -5.59
C GLY A 115 -10.09 13.01 -4.46
N LEU A 116 -10.08 13.64 -3.29
CA LEU A 116 -9.23 13.26 -2.16
C LEU A 116 -9.35 11.78 -1.77
N SER A 117 -10.58 11.21 -1.83
CA SER A 117 -10.80 9.80 -1.58
C SER A 117 -10.07 8.85 -2.53
N LYS A 118 -9.70 9.33 -3.72
CA LYS A 118 -8.96 8.55 -4.72
C LYS A 118 -7.51 8.35 -4.34
N LEU A 119 -6.89 9.37 -3.72
CA LEU A 119 -5.52 9.26 -3.19
C LEU A 119 -5.45 8.14 -2.13
N ALA A 120 -6.40 8.15 -1.18
CA ALA A 120 -6.47 7.09 -0.16
C ALA A 120 -6.72 5.70 -0.77
N ARG A 121 -7.57 5.60 -1.80
CA ARG A 121 -7.82 4.32 -2.49
C ARG A 121 -6.61 3.77 -3.22
N VAL A 122 -5.81 4.62 -3.88
CA VAL A 122 -4.56 4.17 -4.53
C VAL A 122 -3.59 3.61 -3.50
N VAL A 123 -3.45 4.29 -2.34
CA VAL A 123 -2.66 3.77 -1.22
C VAL A 123 -3.21 2.40 -0.78
N GLU A 124 -4.52 2.25 -0.64
CA GLU A 124 -5.16 0.99 -0.24
C GLU A 124 -4.90 -0.13 -1.26
N VAL A 125 -5.10 0.10 -2.56
CA VAL A 125 -4.88 -0.91 -3.61
C VAL A 125 -3.48 -1.49 -3.55
N PHE A 126 -2.46 -0.64 -3.41
CA PHE A 126 -1.08 -1.12 -3.31
C PHE A 126 -0.76 -1.72 -1.94
N SER A 127 -1.34 -1.22 -0.85
CA SER A 127 -1.16 -1.77 0.50
C SER A 127 -1.74 -3.18 0.62
N LYS A 128 -2.86 -3.47 -0.06
CA LYS A 128 -3.51 -4.80 -0.05
C LYS A 128 -2.84 -5.81 -0.99
N ARG A 129 -1.50 -5.82 -0.98
CA ARG A 129 -0.62 -6.76 -1.71
C ARG A 129 0.54 -7.17 -0.78
N LEU A 130 1.30 -8.19 -1.16
CA LEU A 130 2.59 -8.47 -0.53
C LEU A 130 3.60 -7.42 -0.99
N GLN A 131 4.26 -6.73 -0.04
CA GLN A 131 5.07 -5.56 -0.33
C GLN A 131 6.42 -5.55 0.40
N THR A 132 7.39 -4.86 -0.20
CA THR A 132 8.38 -4.11 0.55
C THR A 132 7.89 -2.67 0.68
N GLN A 133 8.26 -1.96 1.74
CA GLN A 133 7.79 -0.59 1.96
C GLN A 133 8.31 0.37 0.88
N GLU A 134 9.53 0.16 0.40
CA GLU A 134 10.15 0.93 -0.67
C GLU A 134 9.38 0.79 -1.98
N ARG A 135 9.00 -0.45 -2.35
CA ARG A 135 8.19 -0.71 -3.54
C ARG A 135 6.80 -0.08 -3.42
N LEU A 136 6.15 -0.22 -2.26
CA LEU A 136 4.85 0.38 -1.98
C LEU A 136 4.88 1.89 -2.20
N THR A 137 5.86 2.57 -1.60
CA THR A 137 6.04 4.03 -1.71
C THR A 137 6.24 4.47 -3.16
N MET A 138 7.13 3.75 -3.88
CA MET A 138 7.44 4.03 -5.28
C MET A 138 6.23 3.79 -6.20
N GLN A 139 5.47 2.70 -6.01
CA GLN A 139 4.32 2.36 -6.84
C GLN A 139 3.22 3.41 -6.72
N ILE A 140 2.92 3.88 -5.50
CA ILE A 140 1.94 4.94 -5.27
C ILE A 140 2.37 6.21 -6.02
N ALA A 141 3.61 6.65 -5.82
CA ALA A 141 4.11 7.89 -6.42
C ALA A 141 4.11 7.84 -7.97
N ASN A 142 4.62 6.76 -8.56
CA ASN A 142 4.67 6.62 -10.02
C ASN A 142 3.27 6.55 -10.64
N THR A 143 2.31 5.89 -9.98
CA THR A 143 0.94 5.81 -10.46
C THR A 143 0.29 7.20 -10.48
N LEU A 144 0.41 7.95 -9.39
CA LEU A 144 -0.12 9.32 -9.31
C LEU A 144 0.54 10.24 -10.35
N MET A 145 1.86 10.18 -10.48
CA MET A 145 2.59 10.98 -11.46
C MET A 145 2.12 10.71 -12.89
N GLY A 146 1.97 9.42 -13.25
CA GLY A 146 1.62 9.03 -14.62
C GLY A 146 0.15 9.25 -14.98
N VAL A 147 -0.78 9.07 -14.02
CA VAL A 147 -2.23 9.20 -14.30
C VAL A 147 -2.70 10.65 -14.21
N LEU A 148 -2.16 11.42 -13.27
CA LEU A 148 -2.55 12.82 -13.09
C LEU A 148 -1.77 13.79 -13.98
N ASP A 149 -0.73 13.31 -14.65
CA ASP A 149 0.23 14.17 -15.36
C ASP A 149 0.70 15.34 -14.47
N ALA A 150 0.96 15.02 -13.20
CA ALA A 150 1.26 16.02 -12.19
C ALA A 150 2.64 16.66 -12.42
N LYS A 151 2.81 17.93 -12.04
CA LYS A 151 4.11 18.63 -12.06
C LYS A 151 5.09 18.02 -11.05
N GLY A 152 4.58 17.38 -10.00
CA GLY A 152 5.38 16.69 -8.99
C GLY A 152 4.52 15.84 -8.06
N VAL A 153 5.13 14.81 -7.51
CA VAL A 153 4.50 13.92 -6.52
C VAL A 153 5.48 13.64 -5.39
N ALA A 154 4.99 13.63 -4.16
CA ALA A 154 5.71 13.19 -2.97
C ALA A 154 4.89 12.17 -2.20
N VAL A 155 5.52 11.07 -1.81
CA VAL A 155 4.92 10.03 -0.96
C VAL A 155 5.88 9.72 0.19
N THR A 156 5.36 9.75 1.40
CA THR A 156 6.05 9.31 2.61
C THR A 156 5.21 8.24 3.28
N ILE A 157 5.83 7.13 3.67
CA ILE A 157 5.21 6.09 4.50
C ILE A 157 6.04 5.94 5.76
N ASP A 158 5.38 6.03 6.92
CA ASP A 158 5.93 5.71 8.23
C ASP A 158 5.15 4.53 8.81
N SER A 159 5.84 3.42 9.08
CA SER A 159 5.17 2.20 9.52
C SER A 159 6.03 1.33 10.43
N THR A 160 5.35 0.48 11.22
CA THR A 160 5.93 -0.63 11.98
C THR A 160 5.81 -1.92 11.20
N HIS A 161 6.86 -2.76 11.27
CA HIS A 161 6.91 -4.07 10.64
C HIS A 161 6.81 -5.17 11.69
N GLN A 162 5.71 -5.92 11.70
CA GLN A 162 5.49 -6.97 12.70
C GLN A 162 6.51 -8.12 12.58
N CYS A 163 7.13 -8.30 11.42
CA CYS A 163 8.25 -9.23 11.26
C CYS A 163 9.51 -8.83 12.05
N MET A 164 9.63 -7.57 12.47
CA MET A 164 10.71 -7.05 13.30
C MET A 164 10.32 -6.92 14.78
N THR A 165 9.03 -6.69 15.07
CA THR A 165 8.55 -6.47 16.44
C THR A 165 8.22 -7.77 17.16
N MET A 166 7.48 -8.68 16.53
CA MET A 166 6.98 -9.91 17.15
C MET A 166 7.95 -11.09 17.08
N ARG A 167 8.94 -11.03 16.21
CA ARG A 167 9.94 -12.08 15.97
C ARG A 167 11.28 -11.47 15.56
N GLY A 168 12.29 -12.32 15.30
CA GLY A 168 13.61 -11.89 14.84
C GLY A 168 14.29 -11.00 15.88
N ILE A 169 14.59 -9.77 15.52
CA ILE A 169 15.34 -8.84 16.38
C ILE A 169 14.52 -8.19 17.50
N LYS A 170 13.19 -8.37 17.51
CA LYS A 170 12.25 -7.91 18.55
C LYS A 170 12.42 -6.42 18.92
N LYS A 171 12.41 -5.55 17.92
CA LYS A 171 12.48 -4.09 18.09
C LYS A 171 11.09 -3.47 18.02
N GLU A 172 10.39 -3.42 19.15
CA GLU A 172 8.97 -3.02 19.22
C GLU A 172 8.71 -1.57 18.85
N GLN A 173 9.64 -0.66 19.17
CA GLN A 173 9.49 0.77 18.92
C GLN A 173 10.11 1.23 17.59
N ALA A 174 10.72 0.31 16.83
CA ALA A 174 11.34 0.68 15.56
C ALA A 174 10.26 0.95 14.50
N THR A 175 10.30 2.13 13.91
CA THR A 175 9.54 2.48 12.71
C THR A 175 10.46 2.59 11.50
N THR A 176 9.89 2.44 10.33
CA THR A 176 10.59 2.61 9.05
C THR A 176 9.93 3.73 8.28
N VAL A 177 10.70 4.72 7.87
CA VAL A 177 10.22 5.83 7.04
C VAL A 177 10.82 5.69 5.64
N THR A 178 9.96 5.70 4.63
CA THR A 178 10.34 5.74 3.22
C THR A 178 9.76 6.96 2.55
N ASN A 179 10.56 7.62 1.71
CA ASN A 179 10.17 8.78 0.94
C ASN A 179 10.42 8.53 -0.55
N TYR A 180 9.53 9.01 -1.40
CA TYR A 180 9.73 8.99 -2.84
C TYR A 180 9.23 10.29 -3.47
N TYR A 181 10.09 10.96 -4.22
CA TYR A 181 9.86 12.28 -4.81
C TYR A 181 10.00 12.23 -6.33
N LEU A 182 9.08 12.87 -7.05
CA LEU A 182 9.06 12.98 -8.51
C LEU A 182 8.79 14.42 -8.93
N GLY A 183 9.30 14.81 -10.12
CA GLY A 183 9.13 16.14 -10.70
C GLY A 183 9.63 17.23 -9.76
N GLN A 184 8.86 18.30 -9.56
CA GLN A 184 9.26 19.45 -8.75
C GLN A 184 9.68 19.09 -7.32
N PHE A 185 9.09 18.07 -6.69
CA PHE A 185 9.53 17.62 -5.37
C PHE A 185 10.93 17.00 -5.39
N LYS A 186 11.39 16.46 -6.51
CA LYS A 186 12.73 15.92 -6.67
C LYS A 186 13.75 16.98 -7.07
N GLU A 187 13.33 17.95 -7.86
CA GLU A 187 14.18 18.96 -8.50
C GLU A 187 14.40 20.18 -7.61
N ASP A 188 13.41 20.54 -6.76
CA ASP A 188 13.46 21.71 -5.89
C ASP A 188 13.30 21.32 -4.41
N LEU A 189 14.39 21.48 -3.66
CA LEU A 189 14.45 21.20 -2.21
C LEU A 189 13.47 22.07 -1.39
N SER A 190 13.04 23.22 -1.90
CA SER A 190 12.07 24.07 -1.21
C SER A 190 10.71 23.39 -1.08
N TYR A 191 10.26 22.70 -2.15
CA TYR A 191 9.05 21.87 -2.13
C TYR A 191 9.17 20.69 -1.20
N GLN A 192 10.32 19.98 -1.20
CA GLN A 192 10.55 18.88 -0.25
C GLN A 192 10.49 19.37 1.20
N ASN A 193 11.22 20.43 1.53
CA ASN A 193 11.27 20.97 2.88
C ASN A 193 9.90 21.44 3.37
N ARG A 194 9.14 22.08 2.49
CA ARG A 194 7.78 22.52 2.79
C ARG A 194 6.85 21.34 3.03
N TYR A 195 6.91 20.32 2.18
CA TYR A 195 6.16 19.08 2.34
C TYR A 195 6.49 18.39 3.66
N LEU A 196 7.78 18.15 3.96
CA LEU A 196 8.21 17.49 5.20
C LEU A 196 7.74 18.25 6.43
N ARG A 197 7.84 19.60 6.43
CA ARG A 197 7.33 20.43 7.53
C ARG A 197 5.82 20.31 7.72
N LEU A 198 5.05 20.22 6.62
CA LEU A 198 3.59 20.10 6.69
C LEU A 198 3.13 18.74 7.18
N ILE A 199 3.84 17.65 6.85
CA ILE A 199 3.50 16.33 7.36
C ILE A 199 3.96 16.11 8.80
N SER A 200 5.10 16.69 9.24
CA SER A 200 5.61 16.57 10.61
C SER A 200 4.76 17.32 11.65
N ASN A 201 4.05 18.36 11.26
CA ASN A 201 3.15 19.13 12.13
C ASN A 201 1.77 18.46 12.33
N SER A 202 1.61 17.20 11.98
CA SER A 202 0.42 16.44 12.32
C SER A 202 0.45 16.16 13.82
N LYS A 203 -0.31 16.92 14.61
CA LYS A 203 -0.60 16.51 15.99
C LYS A 203 -1.28 15.14 15.91
N ASP A 204 -0.72 14.16 16.63
CA ASP A 204 -1.29 12.84 16.83
C ASP A 204 -2.71 12.89 17.36
#